data_b086f03cd759dab11feb006b15d48488
#
_entry.id   b086f03cd759dab11feb006b15d48488
#
_cell.length_a   1.000
_cell.length_b   1.000
_cell.length_c   1.000
_cell.angle_alpha   90.00
_cell.angle_beta   90.00
_cell.angle_gamma   90.00
#
_symmetry.space_group_name_H-M   'P 1'
#
loop_
_entity.id
_entity.type
_entity.pdbx_description
1 polymer ?
#
loop_
_entity_poly.entity_id
_entity_poly.type
_entity_poly.pdbx_seq_one_letter_code
_entity_poly.pdbx_strand_id
1 'polypeptide(L)'
;MDLKSYIVELNAKIESTLDKLLPPKTQYPGMLYDSMRYSLFAGGKRLRPVLTLATVEALGGNLEAALPVAATLEMIHTYSLIHDDLPCMDDDDLRRGQPTNHKVYGEATALLAGDALLTHAFQVLGTVQTGITSDIMLRIVGELAKAAGAVGMVAGQMADMENEGKQANAETLAFIHANKTGALLTASVRIGALFAGASEEQLQALTTYAQRIGLAFQIQDDILDVVGETAKLGKAVGADAAHAKSTYPVLYGLEESRDMVRRLTDEAHQALQASDLAAVRLHEIADWLVSRDN
;
A
#
# COMPACT_ATOMS: atom_id res chain seq x y z
N MET A 1 3.08 -6.35 24.00
CA MET A 1 3.90 -5.60 23.01
C MET A 1 3.05 -4.46 22.50
N ASP A 2 3.58 -3.22 22.49
CA ASP A 2 2.90 -2.09 21.88
C ASP A 2 2.93 -2.17 20.34
N LEU A 3 2.09 -1.39 19.65
CA LEU A 3 1.96 -1.41 18.19
C LEU A 3 3.29 -1.06 17.50
N LYS A 4 4.04 -0.08 18.02
CA LYS A 4 5.31 0.34 17.41
C LYS A 4 6.33 -0.79 17.39
N SER A 5 6.50 -1.48 18.52
CA SER A 5 7.38 -2.65 18.64
C SER A 5 6.93 -3.80 17.74
N TYR A 6 5.62 -4.03 17.63
CA TYR A 6 5.02 -5.01 16.73
C TYR A 6 5.36 -4.73 15.26
N ILE A 7 5.15 -3.48 14.81
CA ILE A 7 5.46 -3.09 13.43
C ILE A 7 6.98 -3.22 13.16
N VAL A 8 7.85 -2.85 14.10
CA VAL A 8 9.30 -3.00 13.94
C VAL A 8 9.70 -4.47 13.78
N GLU A 9 9.12 -5.38 14.59
CA GLU A 9 9.39 -6.82 14.48
C GLU A 9 8.92 -7.37 13.13
N LEU A 10 7.71 -7.04 12.70
CA LEU A 10 7.20 -7.46 11.40
C LEU A 10 8.05 -6.91 10.24
N ASN A 11 8.43 -5.65 10.30
CA ASN A 11 9.25 -5.04 9.25
C ASN A 11 10.60 -5.76 9.10
N ALA A 12 11.26 -6.14 10.21
CA ALA A 12 12.50 -6.90 10.14
C ALA A 12 12.31 -8.27 9.45
N LYS A 13 11.20 -8.96 9.72
CA LYS A 13 10.85 -10.24 9.08
C LYS A 13 10.52 -10.04 7.58
N ILE A 14 9.75 -9.00 7.26
CA ILE A 14 9.39 -8.65 5.87
C ILE A 14 10.65 -8.34 5.06
N GLU A 15 11.55 -7.49 5.57
CA GLU A 15 12.78 -7.12 4.89
C GLU A 15 13.71 -8.32 4.67
N SER A 16 13.87 -9.17 5.69
CA SER A 16 14.64 -10.41 5.55
C SER A 16 14.04 -11.34 4.51
N THR A 17 12.70 -11.39 4.41
CA THR A 17 11.99 -12.21 3.41
C THR A 17 12.17 -11.63 2.01
N LEU A 18 12.00 -10.33 1.84
CA LEU A 18 12.24 -9.63 0.57
C LEU A 18 13.67 -9.85 0.06
N ASP A 19 14.67 -9.78 0.95
CA ASP A 19 16.07 -10.00 0.58
C ASP A 19 16.32 -11.40 0.04
N LYS A 20 15.71 -12.43 0.65
CA LYS A 20 15.81 -13.83 0.23
C LYS A 20 15.08 -14.13 -1.08
N LEU A 21 13.97 -13.42 -1.34
CA LEU A 21 13.15 -13.65 -2.54
C LEU A 21 13.74 -13.02 -3.79
N LEU A 22 14.49 -11.91 -3.65
CA LEU A 22 15.09 -11.22 -4.80
C LEU A 22 16.34 -11.93 -5.30
N PRO A 23 16.59 -11.90 -6.63
CA PRO A 23 17.84 -12.36 -7.20
C PRO A 23 19.05 -11.65 -6.57
N PRO A 24 20.18 -12.35 -6.37
CA PRO A 24 21.38 -11.74 -5.80
C PRO A 24 22.02 -10.74 -6.78
N LYS A 25 22.58 -9.65 -6.26
CA LYS A 25 23.26 -8.60 -7.05
C LYS A 25 24.41 -9.13 -7.91
N THR A 26 25.02 -10.22 -7.49
CA THR A 26 26.14 -10.87 -8.19
C THR A 26 25.72 -11.64 -9.44
N GLN A 27 24.43 -11.88 -9.63
CA GLN A 27 23.90 -12.52 -10.82
C GLN A 27 23.80 -11.50 -11.97
N TYR A 28 24.08 -11.94 -13.20
CA TYR A 28 23.89 -11.12 -14.41
C TYR A 28 22.39 -11.11 -14.83
N PRO A 29 21.81 -9.94 -15.16
CA PRO A 29 22.39 -8.58 -15.20
C PRO A 29 22.30 -7.88 -13.83
N GLY A 30 23.45 -7.69 -13.14
CA GLY A 30 23.52 -7.18 -11.78
C GLY A 30 22.91 -5.77 -11.60
N MET A 31 23.01 -4.89 -12.60
CA MET A 31 22.42 -3.55 -12.57
C MET A 31 20.91 -3.58 -12.36
N LEU A 32 20.19 -4.52 -12.98
CA LEU A 32 18.76 -4.68 -12.81
C LEU A 32 18.42 -5.04 -11.35
N TYR A 33 19.13 -6.01 -10.78
CA TYR A 33 18.87 -6.45 -9.40
C TYR A 33 19.29 -5.44 -8.36
N ASP A 34 20.34 -4.65 -8.63
CA ASP A 34 20.73 -3.51 -7.79
C ASP A 34 19.64 -2.43 -7.81
N SER A 35 19.12 -2.08 -8.98
CA SER A 35 18.06 -1.09 -9.15
C SER A 35 16.76 -1.51 -8.45
N MET A 36 16.31 -2.78 -8.60
CA MET A 36 15.17 -3.33 -7.88
C MET A 36 15.35 -3.21 -6.36
N ARG A 37 16.51 -3.62 -5.85
CA ARG A 37 16.86 -3.58 -4.42
C ARG A 37 16.96 -2.16 -3.89
N TYR A 38 17.52 -1.25 -4.64
CA TYR A 38 17.65 0.15 -4.27
C TYR A 38 16.31 0.75 -3.85
N SER A 39 15.28 0.63 -4.67
CA SER A 39 13.95 1.16 -4.35
C SER A 39 13.22 0.34 -3.28
N LEU A 40 13.35 -0.98 -3.34
CA LEU A 40 12.65 -1.86 -2.38
C LEU A 40 13.17 -1.67 -0.94
N PHE A 41 14.47 -1.40 -0.77
CA PHE A 41 15.08 -1.18 0.55
C PHE A 41 15.32 0.30 0.90
N ALA A 42 14.73 1.24 0.15
CA ALA A 42 14.79 2.67 0.45
C ALA A 42 14.04 3.08 1.73
N GLY A 43 13.59 2.13 2.54
CA GLY A 43 12.82 2.34 3.75
C GLY A 43 11.31 2.36 3.49
N GLY A 44 10.55 2.86 4.47
CA GLY A 44 9.09 2.94 4.43
C GLY A 44 8.42 2.15 5.55
N LYS A 45 7.11 2.41 5.74
CA LYS A 45 6.32 1.82 6.85
C LYS A 45 5.92 0.37 6.62
N ARG A 46 6.12 -0.17 5.43
CA ARG A 46 5.71 -1.54 5.03
C ARG A 46 4.25 -1.85 5.38
N LEU A 47 3.38 -0.83 5.24
CA LEU A 47 1.99 -0.91 5.71
C LEU A 47 1.21 -2.07 5.07
N ARG A 48 1.38 -2.31 3.77
CA ARG A 48 0.65 -3.35 3.04
C ARG A 48 0.98 -4.76 3.54
N PRO A 49 2.24 -5.18 3.60
CA PRO A 49 2.58 -6.48 4.18
C PRO A 49 2.26 -6.56 5.68
N VAL A 50 2.36 -5.47 6.46
CA VAL A 50 1.94 -5.44 7.87
C VAL A 50 0.45 -5.70 8.01
N LEU A 51 -0.40 -5.06 7.20
CA LEU A 51 -1.85 -5.32 7.19
C LEU A 51 -2.17 -6.77 6.82
N THR A 52 -1.46 -7.35 5.85
CA THR A 52 -1.64 -8.76 5.49
C THR A 52 -1.33 -9.67 6.66
N LEU A 53 -0.19 -9.48 7.31
CA LEU A 53 0.24 -10.31 8.45
C LEU A 53 -0.65 -10.10 9.68
N ALA A 54 -1.04 -8.86 10.00
CA ALA A 54 -1.98 -8.58 11.09
C ALA A 54 -3.35 -9.23 10.86
N THR A 55 -3.80 -9.33 9.61
CA THR A 55 -5.03 -10.03 9.25
C THR A 55 -4.87 -11.55 9.42
N VAL A 56 -3.74 -12.11 8.99
CA VAL A 56 -3.43 -13.54 9.22
C VAL A 56 -3.40 -13.85 10.70
N GLU A 57 -2.80 -12.99 11.52
CA GLU A 57 -2.75 -13.13 12.99
C GLU A 57 -4.14 -13.09 13.62
N ALA A 58 -4.99 -12.14 13.21
CA ALA A 58 -6.35 -12.00 13.72
C ALA A 58 -7.22 -13.25 13.48
N LEU A 59 -6.90 -14.01 12.44
CA LEU A 59 -7.55 -15.26 12.07
C LEU A 59 -6.82 -16.51 12.61
N GLY A 60 -5.75 -16.35 13.42
CA GLY A 60 -4.98 -17.45 13.97
C GLY A 60 -4.13 -18.22 12.95
N GLY A 61 -3.82 -17.59 11.80
CA GLY A 61 -3.03 -18.20 10.74
C GLY A 61 -1.52 -18.19 11.02
N ASN A 62 -0.77 -18.89 10.17
CA ASN A 62 0.70 -19.00 10.29
C ASN A 62 1.40 -17.81 9.64
N LEU A 63 1.94 -16.89 10.45
CA LEU A 63 2.64 -15.70 10.00
C LEU A 63 3.89 -16.01 9.15
N GLU A 64 4.70 -16.98 9.56
CA GLU A 64 5.95 -17.32 8.85
C GLU A 64 5.64 -17.86 7.43
N ALA A 65 4.61 -18.65 7.29
CA ALA A 65 4.15 -19.14 5.99
C ALA A 65 3.53 -18.04 5.12
N ALA A 66 2.97 -16.99 5.73
CA ALA A 66 2.36 -15.86 5.03
C ALA A 66 3.38 -14.80 4.56
N LEU A 67 4.58 -14.76 5.17
CA LEU A 67 5.61 -13.75 4.86
C LEU A 67 5.92 -13.60 3.36
N PRO A 68 6.15 -14.68 2.57
CA PRO A 68 6.41 -14.55 1.14
C PRO A 68 5.23 -13.91 0.38
N VAL A 69 4.00 -14.25 0.75
CA VAL A 69 2.78 -13.68 0.14
C VAL A 69 2.66 -12.20 0.51
N ALA A 70 2.84 -11.84 1.78
CA ALA A 70 2.83 -10.44 2.23
C ALA A 70 3.93 -9.61 1.53
N ALA A 71 5.11 -10.18 1.31
CA ALA A 71 6.22 -9.52 0.64
C ALA A 71 5.88 -9.11 -0.81
N THR A 72 5.03 -9.86 -1.52
CA THR A 72 4.63 -9.53 -2.90
C THR A 72 3.88 -8.21 -2.99
N LEU A 73 3.11 -7.84 -1.96
CA LEU A 73 2.41 -6.56 -1.90
C LEU A 73 3.38 -5.37 -1.84
N GLU A 74 4.52 -5.52 -1.17
CA GLU A 74 5.55 -4.48 -1.17
C GLU A 74 6.29 -4.41 -2.51
N MET A 75 6.51 -5.54 -3.19
CA MET A 75 7.06 -5.55 -4.56
C MET A 75 6.14 -4.80 -5.52
N ILE A 76 4.82 -5.07 -5.47
CA ILE A 76 3.81 -4.38 -6.27
C ILE A 76 3.77 -2.88 -5.93
N HIS A 77 3.79 -2.52 -4.66
CA HIS A 77 3.82 -1.12 -4.27
C HIS A 77 5.11 -0.43 -4.72
N THR A 78 6.25 -1.10 -4.63
CA THR A 78 7.54 -0.49 -4.98
C THR A 78 7.65 -0.28 -6.49
N TYR A 79 7.19 -1.22 -7.34
CA TYR A 79 7.21 -0.99 -8.77
C TYR A 79 6.40 0.26 -9.15
N SER A 80 5.22 0.43 -8.52
CA SER A 80 4.38 1.59 -8.82
C SER A 80 5.07 2.91 -8.46
N LEU A 81 5.80 2.94 -7.34
CA LEU A 81 6.58 4.13 -6.96
C LEU A 81 7.74 4.40 -7.93
N ILE A 82 8.44 3.35 -8.41
CA ILE A 82 9.51 3.53 -9.40
C ILE A 82 8.96 4.14 -10.69
N HIS A 83 7.80 3.65 -11.16
CA HIS A 83 7.18 4.15 -12.39
C HIS A 83 6.57 5.54 -12.19
N ASP A 84 5.94 5.82 -11.06
CA ASP A 84 5.42 7.15 -10.73
C ASP A 84 6.51 8.22 -10.74
N ASP A 85 7.73 7.89 -10.26
CA ASP A 85 8.84 8.83 -10.21
C ASP A 85 9.47 9.15 -11.58
N LEU A 86 9.14 8.43 -12.66
CA LEU A 86 9.73 8.64 -13.99
C LEU A 86 9.39 10.01 -14.58
N PRO A 87 10.27 10.59 -15.46
CA PRO A 87 10.04 11.88 -16.09
C PRO A 87 8.76 11.99 -16.94
N CYS A 88 8.20 10.86 -17.39
CA CYS A 88 6.92 10.82 -18.11
C CYS A 88 5.70 10.72 -17.19
N MET A 89 5.92 10.70 -15.88
CA MET A 89 4.91 10.62 -14.83
C MET A 89 5.04 11.84 -13.90
N ASP A 90 5.33 11.65 -12.60
CA ASP A 90 5.42 12.74 -11.61
C ASP A 90 6.77 13.51 -11.69
N ASP A 91 7.79 12.96 -12.37
CA ASP A 91 9.17 13.52 -12.52
C ASP A 91 9.82 13.89 -11.18
N ASP A 92 9.64 13.03 -10.17
CA ASP A 92 10.16 13.27 -8.83
C ASP A 92 11.68 13.01 -8.75
N ASP A 93 12.42 13.97 -8.19
CA ASP A 93 13.86 13.84 -7.95
C ASP A 93 14.21 13.03 -6.70
N LEU A 94 13.34 13.07 -5.68
CA LEU A 94 13.55 12.47 -4.37
C LEU A 94 12.35 11.65 -3.91
N ARG A 95 12.63 10.48 -3.34
CA ARG A 95 11.64 9.65 -2.65
C ARG A 95 12.18 9.16 -1.30
N ARG A 96 11.44 9.41 -0.24
CA ARG A 96 11.85 9.08 1.14
C ARG A 96 13.23 9.68 1.49
N GLY A 97 13.53 10.88 0.97
CA GLY A 97 14.78 11.60 1.21
C GLY A 97 15.99 11.08 0.43
N GLN A 98 15.80 10.12 -0.48
CA GLN A 98 16.85 9.60 -1.37
C GLN A 98 16.52 9.93 -2.83
N PRO A 99 17.55 10.05 -3.72
CA PRO A 99 17.30 10.20 -5.15
C PRO A 99 16.42 9.07 -5.69
N THR A 100 15.50 9.40 -6.60
CA THR A 100 14.64 8.41 -7.23
C THR A 100 15.43 7.45 -8.12
N ASN A 101 14.84 6.30 -8.43
CA ASN A 101 15.52 5.23 -9.14
C ASN A 101 16.09 5.69 -10.49
N HIS A 102 15.30 6.45 -11.26
CA HIS A 102 15.74 6.95 -12.58
C HIS A 102 16.88 7.96 -12.49
N LYS A 103 17.02 8.70 -11.39
CA LYS A 103 18.15 9.62 -11.17
C LYS A 103 19.45 8.85 -10.90
N VAL A 104 19.37 7.66 -10.29
CA VAL A 104 20.56 6.85 -9.95
C VAL A 104 20.96 5.91 -11.09
N TYR A 105 19.99 5.25 -11.72
CA TYR A 105 20.22 4.16 -12.69
C TYR A 105 19.86 4.51 -14.14
N GLY A 106 19.23 5.68 -14.35
CA GLY A 106 18.68 6.09 -15.64
C GLY A 106 17.28 5.54 -15.90
N GLU A 107 16.51 6.20 -16.76
CA GLU A 107 15.09 5.93 -17.04
C GLU A 107 14.83 4.49 -17.50
N ALA A 108 15.62 3.99 -18.45
CA ALA A 108 15.43 2.64 -18.99
C ALA A 108 15.64 1.54 -17.93
N THR A 109 16.63 1.70 -17.05
CA THR A 109 16.88 0.74 -15.97
C THR A 109 15.77 0.82 -14.91
N ALA A 110 15.32 2.02 -14.57
CA ALA A 110 14.21 2.22 -13.63
C ALA A 110 12.92 1.59 -14.16
N LEU A 111 12.57 1.84 -15.42
CA LEU A 111 11.42 1.22 -16.07
C LEU A 111 11.48 -0.32 -15.98
N LEU A 112 12.61 -0.91 -16.38
CA LEU A 112 12.79 -2.36 -16.33
C LEU A 112 12.82 -2.92 -14.91
N ALA A 113 13.31 -2.16 -13.93
CA ALA A 113 13.27 -2.57 -12.52
C ALA A 113 11.84 -2.62 -11.98
N GLY A 114 10.98 -1.68 -12.37
CA GLY A 114 9.56 -1.70 -12.08
C GLY A 114 8.85 -2.90 -12.71
N ASP A 115 9.06 -3.13 -14.02
CA ASP A 115 8.51 -4.30 -14.74
C ASP A 115 8.95 -5.62 -14.10
N ALA A 116 10.24 -5.71 -13.73
CA ALA A 116 10.79 -6.89 -13.09
C ALA A 116 10.17 -7.15 -11.71
N LEU A 117 10.00 -6.12 -10.86
CA LEU A 117 9.34 -6.26 -9.56
C LEU A 117 7.88 -6.68 -9.69
N LEU A 118 7.13 -6.07 -10.62
CA LEU A 118 5.75 -6.45 -10.91
C LEU A 118 5.64 -7.92 -11.25
N THR A 119 6.42 -8.38 -12.22
CA THR A 119 6.39 -9.77 -12.69
C THR A 119 6.91 -10.73 -11.62
N HIS A 120 7.98 -10.33 -10.89
CA HIS A 120 8.57 -11.14 -9.84
C HIS A 120 7.62 -11.41 -8.67
N ALA A 121 6.75 -10.46 -8.33
CA ALA A 121 5.71 -10.68 -7.33
C ALA A 121 4.82 -11.89 -7.67
N PHE A 122 4.39 -12.00 -8.92
CA PHE A 122 3.59 -13.14 -9.38
C PHE A 122 4.42 -14.44 -9.49
N GLN A 123 5.69 -14.34 -9.86
CA GLN A 123 6.61 -15.50 -9.82
C GLN A 123 6.73 -16.05 -8.39
N VAL A 124 6.88 -15.18 -7.40
CA VAL A 124 6.92 -15.59 -5.98
C VAL A 124 5.64 -16.33 -5.60
N LEU A 125 4.46 -15.79 -5.89
CA LEU A 125 3.18 -16.46 -5.60
C LEU A 125 3.06 -17.83 -6.27
N GLY A 126 3.61 -17.99 -7.47
CA GLY A 126 3.58 -19.25 -8.20
C GLY A 126 4.59 -20.32 -7.72
N THR A 127 5.58 -19.95 -6.91
CA THR A 127 6.70 -20.83 -6.54
C THR A 127 6.85 -21.10 -5.05
N VAL A 128 6.33 -20.22 -4.18
CA VAL A 128 6.48 -20.37 -2.72
C VAL A 128 5.68 -21.56 -2.17
N GLN A 129 6.28 -22.22 -1.17
CA GLN A 129 5.64 -23.30 -0.43
C GLN A 129 5.03 -22.72 0.86
N THR A 130 3.73 -22.51 0.86
CA THR A 130 3.00 -21.83 1.96
C THR A 130 2.11 -22.77 2.78
N GLY A 131 1.88 -23.98 2.32
CA GLY A 131 0.97 -24.93 2.95
C GLY A 131 -0.52 -24.70 2.65
N ILE A 132 -0.88 -23.64 1.91
CA ILE A 132 -2.27 -23.43 1.42
C ILE A 132 -2.51 -24.18 0.11
N THR A 133 -3.80 -24.38 -0.23
CA THR A 133 -4.17 -25.07 -1.47
C THR A 133 -3.92 -24.22 -2.70
N SER A 134 -3.78 -24.85 -3.87
CA SER A 134 -3.63 -24.15 -5.14
C SER A 134 -4.83 -23.25 -5.46
N ASP A 135 -6.04 -23.63 -5.05
CA ASP A 135 -7.24 -22.84 -5.26
C ASP A 135 -7.20 -21.52 -4.46
N ILE A 136 -6.75 -21.58 -3.20
CA ILE A 136 -6.54 -20.37 -2.38
C ILE A 136 -5.45 -19.50 -2.99
N MET A 137 -4.32 -20.08 -3.42
CA MET A 137 -3.25 -19.33 -4.08
C MET A 137 -3.73 -18.67 -5.37
N LEU A 138 -4.56 -19.34 -6.17
CA LEU A 138 -5.13 -18.76 -7.38
C LEU A 138 -6.08 -17.57 -7.07
N ARG A 139 -6.87 -17.66 -6.01
CA ARG A 139 -7.68 -16.53 -5.52
C ARG A 139 -6.80 -15.35 -5.08
N ILE A 140 -5.71 -15.60 -4.36
CA ILE A 140 -4.74 -14.58 -3.94
C ILE A 140 -4.11 -13.90 -5.16
N VAL A 141 -3.68 -14.66 -6.17
CA VAL A 141 -3.16 -14.12 -7.43
C VAL A 141 -4.20 -13.24 -8.13
N GLY A 142 -5.47 -13.68 -8.18
CA GLY A 142 -6.58 -12.92 -8.75
C GLY A 142 -6.86 -11.60 -8.01
N GLU A 143 -6.86 -11.62 -6.67
CA GLU A 143 -7.03 -10.41 -5.83
C GLU A 143 -5.88 -9.41 -6.08
N LEU A 144 -4.63 -9.87 -6.07
CA LEU A 144 -3.47 -9.01 -6.31
C LEU A 144 -3.48 -8.42 -7.72
N ALA A 145 -3.75 -9.24 -8.74
CA ALA A 145 -3.79 -8.80 -10.13
C ALA A 145 -4.92 -7.78 -10.38
N LYS A 146 -6.11 -8.01 -9.79
CA LYS A 146 -7.22 -7.06 -9.85
C LYS A 146 -6.87 -5.73 -9.20
N ALA A 147 -6.30 -5.76 -7.99
CA ALA A 147 -5.99 -4.56 -7.22
C ALA A 147 -4.85 -3.75 -7.85
N ALA A 148 -3.84 -4.39 -8.43
CA ALA A 148 -2.71 -3.72 -9.08
C ALA A 148 -3.03 -3.25 -10.51
N GLY A 149 -3.99 -3.88 -11.18
CA GLY A 149 -4.21 -3.78 -12.63
C GLY A 149 -5.18 -2.69 -13.08
N ALA A 150 -5.74 -2.93 -14.29
CA ALA A 150 -6.56 -1.98 -15.06
C ALA A 150 -7.90 -1.60 -14.42
N VAL A 151 -8.34 -2.28 -13.37
CA VAL A 151 -9.57 -1.97 -12.61
C VAL A 151 -9.27 -1.62 -11.15
N GLY A 152 -8.00 -1.37 -10.83
CA GLY A 152 -7.50 -1.00 -9.51
C GLY A 152 -6.48 0.14 -9.61
N MET A 153 -5.28 -0.07 -9.08
CA MET A 153 -4.24 0.96 -8.92
C MET A 153 -3.90 1.68 -10.23
N VAL A 154 -3.73 0.95 -11.34
CA VAL A 154 -3.41 1.57 -12.66
C VAL A 154 -4.57 2.43 -13.16
N ALA A 155 -5.83 2.00 -12.97
CA ALA A 155 -6.99 2.83 -13.32
C ALA A 155 -7.06 4.09 -12.45
N GLY A 156 -6.76 3.97 -11.15
CA GLY A 156 -6.69 5.11 -10.23
C GLY A 156 -5.59 6.09 -10.62
N GLN A 157 -4.41 5.60 -10.98
CA GLN A 157 -3.30 6.41 -11.46
C GLN A 157 -3.66 7.15 -12.77
N MET A 158 -4.26 6.47 -13.73
CA MET A 158 -4.71 7.09 -14.97
C MET A 158 -5.74 8.19 -14.73
N ALA A 159 -6.71 7.94 -13.84
CA ALA A 159 -7.72 8.93 -13.48
C ALA A 159 -7.09 10.14 -12.76
N ASP A 160 -6.07 9.94 -11.94
CA ASP A 160 -5.32 11.01 -11.28
C ASP A 160 -4.63 11.91 -12.33
N MET A 161 -3.88 11.33 -13.25
CA MET A 161 -3.22 12.04 -14.36
C MET A 161 -4.21 12.79 -15.26
N GLU A 162 -5.34 12.19 -15.62
CA GLU A 162 -6.39 12.83 -16.43
C GLU A 162 -7.00 14.07 -15.76
N ASN A 163 -6.95 14.13 -14.44
CA ASN A 163 -7.51 15.21 -13.63
C ASN A 163 -6.46 16.18 -13.06
N GLU A 164 -5.19 15.99 -13.39
CA GLU A 164 -4.13 16.91 -12.99
C GLU A 164 -4.38 18.31 -13.60
N GLY A 165 -4.23 19.35 -12.78
CA GLY A 165 -4.53 20.72 -13.18
C GLY A 165 -6.01 21.04 -13.42
N LYS A 166 -6.93 20.10 -13.10
CA LYS A 166 -8.38 20.29 -13.21
C LYS A 166 -9.03 20.19 -11.84
N GLN A 167 -10.19 20.85 -11.69
CA GLN A 167 -11.00 20.70 -10.50
C GLN A 167 -11.83 19.42 -10.60
N ALA A 168 -11.37 18.33 -9.98
CA ALA A 168 -12.12 17.08 -9.93
C ALA A 168 -13.38 17.25 -9.04
N ASN A 169 -14.47 16.61 -9.42
CA ASN A 169 -15.66 16.51 -8.57
C ASN A 169 -15.47 15.41 -7.49
N ALA A 170 -16.41 15.35 -6.55
CA ALA A 170 -16.37 14.39 -5.45
C ALA A 170 -16.32 12.91 -5.91
N GLU A 171 -17.05 12.58 -6.98
CA GLU A 171 -17.09 11.21 -7.52
C GLU A 171 -15.73 10.80 -8.12
N THR A 172 -15.11 11.70 -8.88
CA THR A 172 -13.78 11.48 -9.47
C THR A 172 -12.73 11.34 -8.36
N LEU A 173 -12.73 12.21 -7.36
CA LEU A 173 -11.80 12.14 -6.23
C LEU A 173 -11.98 10.82 -5.46
N ALA A 174 -13.21 10.43 -5.16
CA ALA A 174 -13.50 9.16 -4.50
C ALA A 174 -13.01 7.97 -5.33
N PHE A 175 -13.16 8.00 -6.66
CA PHE A 175 -12.64 6.96 -7.55
C PHE A 175 -11.11 6.88 -7.50
N ILE A 176 -10.40 8.02 -7.56
CA ILE A 176 -8.93 8.08 -7.51
C ILE A 176 -8.46 7.46 -6.18
N HIS A 177 -8.96 7.92 -5.04
CA HIS A 177 -8.56 7.40 -3.73
C HIS A 177 -8.88 5.91 -3.55
N ALA A 178 -10.07 5.47 -3.98
CA ALA A 178 -10.46 4.07 -3.87
C ALA A 178 -9.56 3.13 -4.69
N ASN A 179 -9.09 3.59 -5.86
CA ASN A 179 -8.34 2.75 -6.79
C ASN A 179 -6.82 2.97 -6.69
N LYS A 180 -6.31 4.19 -6.78
CA LYS A 180 -4.85 4.46 -6.74
C LYS A 180 -4.20 3.93 -5.47
N THR A 181 -4.84 4.13 -4.33
CA THR A 181 -4.30 3.71 -3.02
C THR A 181 -5.14 2.62 -2.34
N GLY A 182 -6.46 2.80 -2.30
CA GLY A 182 -7.39 1.95 -1.57
C GLY A 182 -7.44 0.51 -2.06
N ALA A 183 -7.28 0.28 -3.37
CA ALA A 183 -7.34 -1.06 -3.95
C ALA A 183 -6.25 -1.99 -3.38
N LEU A 184 -4.99 -1.55 -3.32
CA LEU A 184 -3.90 -2.35 -2.75
C LEU A 184 -3.98 -2.49 -1.24
N LEU A 185 -4.48 -1.49 -0.50
CA LEU A 185 -4.73 -1.62 0.94
C LEU A 185 -5.82 -2.66 1.21
N THR A 186 -6.91 -2.60 0.45
CA THR A 186 -7.99 -3.59 0.53
C THR A 186 -7.50 -5.00 0.17
N ALA A 187 -6.72 -5.12 -0.90
CA ALA A 187 -6.14 -6.41 -1.29
C ALA A 187 -5.20 -6.97 -0.21
N SER A 188 -4.44 -6.11 0.49
CA SER A 188 -3.55 -6.54 1.57
C SER A 188 -4.31 -7.28 2.67
N VAL A 189 -5.42 -6.73 3.12
CA VAL A 189 -6.28 -7.35 4.15
C VAL A 189 -6.99 -8.59 3.59
N ARG A 190 -7.56 -8.51 2.38
CA ARG A 190 -8.27 -9.64 1.76
C ARG A 190 -7.36 -10.82 1.47
N ILE A 191 -6.13 -10.57 1.02
CA ILE A 191 -5.12 -11.63 0.79
C ILE A 191 -4.74 -12.30 2.11
N GLY A 192 -4.55 -11.54 3.19
CA GLY A 192 -4.34 -12.10 4.52
C GLY A 192 -5.52 -12.98 4.99
N ALA A 193 -6.74 -12.50 4.75
CA ALA A 193 -7.97 -13.23 5.08
C ALA A 193 -8.10 -14.55 4.29
N LEU A 194 -7.88 -14.51 2.98
CA LEU A 194 -7.89 -15.70 2.12
C LEU A 194 -6.81 -16.70 2.53
N PHE A 195 -5.60 -16.21 2.82
CA PHE A 195 -4.49 -17.04 3.26
C PHE A 195 -4.80 -17.79 4.55
N ALA A 196 -5.44 -17.13 5.51
CA ALA A 196 -5.80 -17.71 6.81
C ALA A 196 -7.13 -18.49 6.80
N GLY A 197 -7.81 -18.60 5.65
CA GLY A 197 -9.05 -19.38 5.53
C GLY A 197 -10.28 -18.71 6.15
N ALA A 198 -10.39 -17.39 6.07
CA ALA A 198 -11.55 -16.63 6.54
C ALA A 198 -12.87 -17.13 5.96
N SER A 199 -13.94 -17.11 6.75
CA SER A 199 -15.31 -17.30 6.24
C SER A 199 -15.71 -16.12 5.33
N GLU A 200 -16.76 -16.29 4.53
CA GLU A 200 -17.25 -15.18 3.67
C GLU A 200 -17.74 -13.99 4.49
N GLU A 201 -18.33 -14.21 5.68
CA GLU A 201 -18.72 -13.14 6.60
C GLU A 201 -17.48 -12.38 7.12
N GLN A 202 -16.45 -13.12 7.54
CA GLN A 202 -15.17 -12.52 7.99
C GLN A 202 -14.49 -11.77 6.85
N LEU A 203 -14.45 -12.35 5.65
CA LEU A 203 -13.88 -11.71 4.47
C LEU A 203 -14.60 -10.40 4.12
N GLN A 204 -15.94 -10.38 4.23
CA GLN A 204 -16.73 -9.17 3.98
C GLN A 204 -16.47 -8.10 5.05
N ALA A 205 -16.44 -8.46 6.32
CA ALA A 205 -16.13 -7.54 7.43
C ALA A 205 -14.73 -6.93 7.27
N LEU A 206 -13.72 -7.76 6.99
CA LEU A 206 -12.34 -7.34 6.76
C LEU A 206 -12.21 -6.48 5.49
N THR A 207 -13.02 -6.74 4.46
CA THR A 207 -13.10 -5.90 3.25
C THR A 207 -13.63 -4.51 3.60
N THR A 208 -14.73 -4.44 4.36
CA THR A 208 -15.30 -3.17 4.82
C THR A 208 -14.28 -2.40 5.66
N TYR A 209 -13.65 -3.05 6.64
CA TYR A 209 -12.56 -2.47 7.43
C TYR A 209 -11.48 -1.84 6.54
N ALA A 210 -10.95 -2.61 5.58
CA ALA A 210 -9.86 -2.16 4.71
C ALA A 210 -10.24 -0.98 3.82
N GLN A 211 -11.46 -0.97 3.29
CA GLN A 211 -11.99 0.14 2.49
C GLN A 211 -12.13 1.42 3.32
N ARG A 212 -12.63 1.30 4.55
CA ARG A 212 -12.82 2.44 5.45
C ARG A 212 -11.48 3.04 5.89
N ILE A 213 -10.53 2.22 6.35
CA ILE A 213 -9.23 2.73 6.75
C ILE A 213 -8.42 3.25 5.55
N GLY A 214 -8.56 2.65 4.37
CA GLY A 214 -7.89 3.12 3.16
C GLY A 214 -8.34 4.51 2.75
N LEU A 215 -9.65 4.78 2.81
CA LEU A 215 -10.19 6.10 2.54
C LEU A 215 -9.84 7.11 3.64
N ALA A 216 -9.99 6.73 4.92
CA ALA A 216 -9.62 7.58 6.05
C ALA A 216 -8.15 8.00 5.99
N PHE A 217 -7.27 7.07 5.61
CA PHE A 217 -5.85 7.31 5.42
C PHE A 217 -5.57 8.37 4.34
N GLN A 218 -6.26 8.30 3.18
CA GLN A 218 -6.08 9.27 2.10
C GLN A 218 -6.61 10.65 2.49
N ILE A 219 -7.78 10.72 3.12
CA ILE A 219 -8.31 12.01 3.63
C ILE A 219 -7.37 12.61 4.67
N GLN A 220 -6.78 11.79 5.54
CA GLN A 220 -5.79 12.25 6.51
C GLN A 220 -4.51 12.76 5.85
N ASP A 221 -4.02 12.09 4.79
CA ASP A 221 -2.88 12.57 4.00
C ASP A 221 -3.20 13.92 3.32
N ASP A 222 -4.40 14.10 2.76
CA ASP A 222 -4.87 15.38 2.19
C ASP A 222 -4.93 16.49 3.26
N ILE A 223 -5.40 16.17 4.48
CA ILE A 223 -5.42 17.11 5.61
C ILE A 223 -4.00 17.52 6.00
N LEU A 224 -3.08 16.56 6.10
CA LEU A 224 -1.69 16.82 6.46
C LEU A 224 -0.96 17.65 5.42
N ASP A 225 -1.28 17.53 4.13
CA ASP A 225 -0.72 18.38 3.10
C ASP A 225 -1.13 19.85 3.26
N VAL A 226 -2.32 20.12 3.82
CA VAL A 226 -2.81 21.49 4.08
C VAL A 226 -2.24 22.06 5.38
N VAL A 227 -2.18 21.26 6.47
CA VAL A 227 -1.88 21.78 7.83
C VAL A 227 -0.54 21.34 8.38
N GLY A 228 0.15 20.42 7.72
CA GLY A 228 1.40 19.82 8.19
C GLY A 228 2.60 20.77 8.13
N GLU A 229 3.71 20.35 8.74
CA GLU A 229 4.99 21.03 8.66
C GLU A 229 5.90 20.29 7.67
N THR A 230 6.52 20.99 6.72
CA THR A 230 7.39 20.42 5.68
C THR A 230 8.48 19.48 6.24
N ALA A 231 9.06 19.84 7.40
CA ALA A 231 10.10 19.04 8.06
C ALA A 231 9.61 17.67 8.52
N LYS A 232 8.30 17.49 8.68
CA LYS A 232 7.69 16.27 9.21
C LYS A 232 7.11 15.37 8.12
N LEU A 233 6.69 15.94 6.99
CA LEU A 233 6.02 15.19 5.90
C LEU A 233 6.99 14.49 4.95
N GLY A 234 8.28 14.89 4.94
CA GLY A 234 9.28 14.37 3.99
C GLY A 234 9.05 14.82 2.55
N LYS A 235 8.02 15.65 2.28
CA LYS A 235 7.72 16.38 1.04
C LYS A 235 7.33 17.82 1.38
N ALA A 236 7.30 18.72 0.39
CA ALA A 236 6.85 20.09 0.60
C ALA A 236 5.37 20.13 1.00
N VAL A 237 5.01 20.93 2.01
CA VAL A 237 3.61 21.23 2.36
C VAL A 237 2.99 22.03 1.22
N GLY A 238 1.74 21.70 0.85
CA GLY A 238 1.06 22.33 -0.29
C GLY A 238 1.50 21.78 -1.64
N ALA A 239 2.17 20.61 -1.70
CA ALA A 239 2.54 19.97 -2.96
C ALA A 239 1.31 19.73 -3.84
N ASP A 240 0.19 19.27 -3.25
CA ASP A 240 -1.07 19.07 -3.97
C ASP A 240 -1.66 20.38 -4.50
N ALA A 241 -1.53 21.48 -3.75
CA ALA A 241 -1.93 22.81 -4.21
C ALA A 241 -1.03 23.33 -5.35
N ALA A 242 0.27 23.03 -5.30
CA ALA A 242 1.22 23.40 -6.37
C ALA A 242 0.91 22.68 -7.69
N HIS A 243 0.43 21.45 -7.63
CA HIS A 243 -0.03 20.66 -8.78
C HIS A 243 -1.52 20.84 -9.10
N ALA A 244 -2.22 21.78 -8.44
CA ALA A 244 -3.66 22.04 -8.59
C ALA A 244 -4.51 20.76 -8.42
N LYS A 245 -4.07 19.83 -7.55
CA LYS A 245 -4.81 18.60 -7.25
C LYS A 245 -6.05 18.89 -6.42
N SER A 246 -7.14 18.24 -6.72
CA SER A 246 -8.35 18.26 -5.89
C SER A 246 -8.16 17.36 -4.69
N THR A 247 -8.44 17.87 -3.48
CA THR A 247 -8.33 17.16 -2.22
C THR A 247 -9.63 17.26 -1.41
N TYR A 248 -9.83 16.39 -0.43
CA TYR A 248 -11.01 16.45 0.44
C TYR A 248 -11.15 17.79 1.15
N PRO A 249 -10.09 18.40 1.73
CA PRO A 249 -10.20 19.73 2.32
C PRO A 249 -10.61 20.84 1.34
N VAL A 250 -10.23 20.73 0.07
CA VAL A 250 -10.64 21.69 -0.99
C VAL A 250 -12.11 21.54 -1.32
N LEU A 251 -12.66 20.31 -1.35
CA LEU A 251 -14.04 20.05 -1.72
C LEU A 251 -15.04 20.25 -0.57
N TYR A 252 -14.66 19.86 0.64
CA TYR A 252 -15.59 19.77 1.78
C TYR A 252 -15.20 20.71 2.94
N GLY A 253 -14.00 21.29 2.90
CA GLY A 253 -13.44 22.01 4.02
C GLY A 253 -12.74 21.12 5.04
N LEU A 254 -11.86 21.72 5.84
CA LEU A 254 -10.96 21.01 6.75
C LEU A 254 -11.71 20.27 7.87
N GLU A 255 -12.73 20.93 8.50
CA GLU A 255 -13.46 20.33 9.61
C GLU A 255 -14.32 19.14 9.17
N GLU A 256 -15.04 19.26 8.04
CA GLU A 256 -15.81 18.13 7.50
C GLU A 256 -14.89 16.97 7.10
N SER A 257 -13.72 17.27 6.54
CA SER A 257 -12.72 16.23 6.24
C SER A 257 -12.25 15.46 7.48
N ARG A 258 -12.02 16.19 8.59
CA ARG A 258 -11.69 15.57 9.89
C ARG A 258 -12.85 14.73 10.45
N ASP A 259 -14.09 15.21 10.30
CA ASP A 259 -15.27 14.45 10.71
C ASP A 259 -15.45 13.19 9.87
N MET A 260 -15.15 13.25 8.57
CA MET A 260 -15.16 12.08 7.69
C MET A 260 -14.11 11.04 8.13
N VAL A 261 -12.89 11.46 8.47
CA VAL A 261 -11.86 10.54 8.99
C VAL A 261 -12.34 9.83 10.25
N ARG A 262 -12.93 10.58 11.22
CA ARG A 262 -13.48 9.98 12.45
C ARG A 262 -14.57 8.95 12.15
N ARG A 263 -15.56 9.31 11.33
CA ARG A 263 -16.67 8.38 10.95
C ARG A 263 -16.15 7.11 10.28
N LEU A 264 -15.22 7.25 9.32
CA LEU A 264 -14.66 6.09 8.61
C LEU A 264 -13.87 5.17 9.54
N THR A 265 -13.15 5.72 10.51
CA THR A 265 -12.43 4.95 11.52
C THR A 265 -13.40 4.19 12.43
N ASP A 266 -14.47 4.86 12.89
CA ASP A 266 -15.51 4.20 13.69
C ASP A 266 -16.21 3.09 12.92
N GLU A 267 -16.53 3.29 11.63
CA GLU A 267 -17.11 2.26 10.76
C GLU A 267 -16.15 1.07 10.57
N ALA A 268 -14.85 1.32 10.47
CA ALA A 268 -13.83 0.26 10.39
C ALA A 268 -13.80 -0.56 11.70
N HIS A 269 -13.82 0.08 12.86
CA HIS A 269 -13.89 -0.60 14.15
C HIS A 269 -15.18 -1.43 14.29
N GLN A 270 -16.33 -0.90 13.88
CA GLN A 270 -17.61 -1.61 13.92
C GLN A 270 -17.58 -2.86 13.01
N ALA A 271 -16.98 -2.76 11.82
CA ALA A 271 -16.86 -3.89 10.91
C ALA A 271 -16.05 -5.04 11.53
N LEU A 272 -14.95 -4.74 12.23
CA LEU A 272 -14.15 -5.76 12.95
C LEU A 272 -14.93 -6.36 14.12
N GLN A 273 -15.63 -5.54 14.92
CA GLN A 273 -16.43 -6.01 16.06
C GLN A 273 -17.53 -6.96 15.63
N ALA A 274 -18.16 -6.72 14.46
CA ALA A 274 -19.22 -7.57 13.94
C ALA A 274 -18.72 -8.95 13.44
N SER A 275 -17.40 -9.15 13.30
CA SER A 275 -16.80 -10.35 12.72
C SER A 275 -16.34 -11.40 13.74
N ASP A 276 -16.48 -11.14 15.03
CA ASP A 276 -15.99 -11.99 16.14
C ASP A 276 -14.50 -12.39 16.01
N LEU A 277 -13.68 -11.50 15.47
CA LEU A 277 -12.24 -11.69 15.28
C LEU A 277 -11.42 -11.13 16.45
N ALA A 278 -10.34 -11.82 16.81
CA ALA A 278 -9.34 -11.30 17.75
C ALA A 278 -8.45 -10.22 17.08
N ALA A 279 -9.07 -9.15 16.57
CA ALA A 279 -8.48 -8.18 15.66
C ALA A 279 -7.78 -7.00 16.37
N VAL A 280 -7.19 -7.20 17.55
CA VAL A 280 -6.57 -6.12 18.36
C VAL A 280 -5.58 -5.30 17.52
N ARG A 281 -4.71 -5.95 16.74
CA ARG A 281 -3.72 -5.26 15.92
C ARG A 281 -4.33 -4.45 14.76
N LEU A 282 -5.42 -4.94 14.18
CA LEU A 282 -6.13 -4.20 13.14
C LEU A 282 -6.81 -2.94 13.70
N HIS A 283 -7.37 -3.00 14.91
CA HIS A 283 -7.87 -1.82 15.63
C HIS A 283 -6.77 -0.79 15.88
N GLU A 284 -5.65 -1.22 16.45
CA GLU A 284 -4.50 -0.35 16.73
C GLU A 284 -3.92 0.28 15.46
N ILE A 285 -3.87 -0.48 14.34
CA ILE A 285 -3.41 0.05 13.05
C ILE A 285 -4.38 1.10 12.51
N ALA A 286 -5.69 0.91 12.62
CA ALA A 286 -6.69 1.90 12.20
C ALA A 286 -6.47 3.22 12.94
N ASP A 287 -6.37 3.19 14.26
CA ASP A 287 -6.11 4.37 15.08
C ASP A 287 -4.77 5.04 14.73
N TRP A 288 -3.72 4.24 14.56
CA TRP A 288 -2.39 4.74 14.19
C TRP A 288 -2.37 5.43 12.83
N LEU A 289 -3.12 4.91 11.84
CA LEU A 289 -3.15 5.48 10.49
C LEU A 289 -3.75 6.89 10.47
N VAL A 290 -4.71 7.18 11.34
CA VAL A 290 -5.42 8.46 11.37
C VAL A 290 -4.90 9.43 12.44
N SER A 291 -4.18 8.92 13.46
CA SER A 291 -3.59 9.74 14.53
C SER A 291 -2.25 10.37 14.17
N ARG A 292 -1.79 10.19 12.92
CA ARG A 292 -0.51 10.74 12.49
C ARG A 292 -0.55 12.26 12.45
N ASP A 293 0.31 12.88 13.25
CA ASP A 293 0.67 14.28 13.14
C ASP A 293 1.84 14.48 12.17
N ASN A 294 2.27 13.38 11.52
CA ASN A 294 3.47 13.33 10.67
C ASN A 294 3.37 12.24 9.60
#